data_ea97a2d7cccc75e47d777343d79e0639
#
_entry.id   ea97a2d7cccc75e47d777343d79e0639
#
_cell.length_a   1.000
_cell.length_b   1.000
_cell.length_c   1.000
_cell.angle_alpha   90.00
_cell.angle_beta   90.00
_cell.angle_gamma   90.00
#
_symmetry.space_group_name_H-M   'P 1'
#
loop_
_entity.id
_entity.type
_entity.pdbx_description
1 polymer ?
#
loop_
_entity_poly.entity_id
_entity_poly.type
_entity_poly.pdbx_seq_one_letter_code
_entity_poly.pdbx_strand_id
1 'polypeptide(L)'
;GQVHKAKKYEKNLAVKIQYPGVSDSISSDLAMVKPVATRMFNIKGKDSQKYFKEVEDKLMEETDYQLELEQSQRAAESCAHIEGLHFPEYYPELSSEKVITMDWMDGKHLSEFAKTDFKKSTGDQIGQILWDFYMYQIHELGEVHADPHPGNFLVTKDHELVAIDFGCI
;
A
#
# COMPACT_ATOMS: atom_id res chain seq x y z
N GLY A 1 8.78 -6.71 -2.69
CA GLY A 1 9.37 -6.77 -1.35
C GLY A 1 8.84 -7.93 -0.52
N GLN A 2 9.36 -8.10 0.67
CA GLN A 2 8.89 -9.09 1.65
C GLN A 2 8.81 -8.46 3.04
N VAL A 3 7.85 -8.91 3.84
CA VAL A 3 7.64 -8.41 5.20
C VAL A 3 8.02 -9.51 6.20
N HIS A 4 8.87 -9.15 7.15
CA HIS A 4 9.32 -10.05 8.22
C HIS A 4 8.85 -9.52 9.57
N LYS A 5 8.43 -10.44 10.45
CA LYS A 5 8.17 -10.12 11.85
C LYS A 5 9.51 -10.05 12.59
N ALA A 6 9.75 -8.95 13.28
CA ALA A 6 10.91 -8.73 14.12
C ALA A 6 10.48 -8.35 15.54
N LYS A 7 11.43 -8.32 16.47
CA LYS A 7 11.20 -7.87 17.84
C LYS A 7 12.33 -6.94 18.26
N LYS A 8 11.97 -5.77 18.79
CA LYS A 8 12.90 -4.85 19.40
C LYS A 8 12.38 -4.56 20.81
N TYR A 9 13.20 -4.89 21.83
CA TYR A 9 12.75 -4.90 23.22
C TYR A 9 11.48 -5.78 23.35
N GLU A 10 10.40 -5.24 23.92
CA GLU A 10 9.12 -5.96 24.06
C GLU A 10 8.14 -5.71 22.91
N LYS A 11 8.50 -4.88 21.90
CA LYS A 11 7.61 -4.50 20.79
C LYS A 11 7.83 -5.40 19.57
N ASN A 12 6.73 -5.90 19.01
CA ASN A 12 6.75 -6.62 17.73
C ASN A 12 6.72 -5.61 16.59
N LEU A 13 7.56 -5.82 15.59
CA LEU A 13 7.72 -4.96 14.44
C LEU A 13 7.49 -5.75 13.14
N ALA A 14 6.98 -5.06 12.12
CA ALA A 14 7.00 -5.49 10.74
C ALA A 14 8.15 -4.77 10.03
N VAL A 15 8.98 -5.53 9.35
CA VAL A 15 10.12 -5.02 8.59
C VAL A 15 9.90 -5.39 7.13
N LYS A 16 9.52 -4.40 6.31
CA LYS A 16 9.35 -4.52 4.86
C LYS A 16 10.70 -4.31 4.19
N ILE A 17 11.17 -5.31 3.47
CA ILE A 17 12.50 -5.31 2.83
C ILE A 17 12.31 -5.41 1.32
N GLN A 18 12.94 -4.51 0.58
CA GLN A 18 12.95 -4.53 -0.87
C GLN A 18 13.80 -5.70 -1.40
N TYR A 19 13.33 -6.38 -2.44
CA TYR A 19 14.15 -7.38 -3.12
C TYR A 19 15.37 -6.72 -3.78
N PRO A 20 16.56 -7.31 -3.65
CA PRO A 20 17.76 -6.78 -4.31
C PRO A 20 17.59 -6.69 -5.83
N GLY A 21 18.02 -5.56 -6.41
CA GLY A 21 18.05 -5.36 -7.86
C GLY A 21 16.71 -5.04 -8.53
N VAL A 22 15.60 -4.90 -7.78
CA VAL A 22 14.28 -4.59 -8.38
C VAL A 22 14.32 -3.25 -9.10
N SER A 23 14.79 -2.20 -8.46
CA SER A 23 14.89 -0.87 -9.09
C SER A 23 15.79 -0.87 -10.33
N ASP A 24 16.89 -1.63 -10.28
CA ASP A 24 17.85 -1.70 -11.38
C ASP A 24 17.32 -2.46 -12.61
N SER A 25 16.38 -3.38 -12.42
CA SER A 25 15.80 -4.19 -13.49
C SER A 25 14.60 -3.56 -14.18
N ILE A 26 13.90 -2.60 -13.56
CA ILE A 26 12.63 -2.04 -14.07
C ILE A 26 12.76 -1.58 -15.53
N SER A 27 13.72 -0.72 -15.84
CA SER A 27 13.89 -0.18 -17.20
C SER A 27 14.19 -1.28 -18.23
N SER A 28 15.01 -2.28 -17.87
CA SER A 28 15.34 -3.39 -18.76
C SER A 28 14.16 -4.34 -18.96
N ASP A 29 13.41 -4.63 -17.91
CA ASP A 29 12.22 -5.48 -17.95
C ASP A 29 11.11 -4.83 -18.78
N LEU A 30 10.87 -3.53 -18.60
CA LEU A 30 9.94 -2.77 -19.43
C LEU A 30 10.34 -2.72 -20.89
N ALA A 31 11.65 -2.58 -21.19
CA ALA A 31 12.15 -2.62 -22.57
C ALA A 31 11.86 -3.96 -23.24
N MET A 32 11.91 -5.07 -22.52
CA MET A 32 11.56 -6.39 -23.04
C MET A 32 10.05 -6.60 -23.23
N VAL A 33 9.23 -6.08 -22.31
CA VAL A 33 7.77 -6.23 -22.35
C VAL A 33 7.12 -5.29 -23.36
N LYS A 34 7.68 -4.10 -23.58
CA LYS A 34 7.14 -3.04 -24.44
C LYS A 34 6.73 -3.49 -25.84
N PRO A 35 7.55 -4.25 -26.61
CA PRO A 35 7.16 -4.70 -27.95
C PRO A 35 5.95 -5.64 -27.94
N VAL A 36 5.87 -6.52 -26.95
CA VAL A 36 4.78 -7.47 -26.79
C VAL A 36 3.49 -6.75 -26.39
N ALA A 37 3.54 -5.88 -25.39
CA ALA A 37 2.41 -5.12 -24.92
C ALA A 37 1.88 -4.16 -26.01
N THR A 38 2.75 -3.47 -26.73
CA THR A 38 2.39 -2.59 -27.85
C THR A 38 1.60 -3.36 -28.92
N ARG A 39 2.02 -4.59 -29.22
CA ARG A 39 1.35 -5.44 -30.21
C ARG A 39 0.01 -5.97 -29.69
N MET A 40 -0.05 -6.45 -28.44
CA MET A 40 -1.27 -7.02 -27.85
C MET A 40 -2.37 -5.96 -27.66
N PHE A 41 -2.02 -4.80 -27.13
CA PHE A 41 -2.97 -3.74 -26.82
C PHE A 41 -3.15 -2.73 -27.96
N ASN A 42 -2.50 -2.96 -29.12
CA ASN A 42 -2.53 -2.08 -30.29
C ASN A 42 -2.23 -0.59 -29.98
N ILE A 43 -1.36 -0.35 -29.00
CA ILE A 43 -0.95 1.00 -28.58
C ILE A 43 0.01 1.55 -29.63
N LYS A 44 -0.39 2.59 -30.38
CA LYS A 44 0.39 3.15 -31.51
C LYS A 44 0.87 4.56 -31.23
N GLY A 45 2.04 4.89 -31.78
CA GLY A 45 2.54 6.26 -31.89
C GLY A 45 3.13 6.86 -30.61
N LYS A 46 3.02 8.19 -30.48
CA LYS A 46 3.59 8.95 -29.34
C LYS A 46 2.93 8.61 -28.00
N ASP A 47 1.69 8.18 -28.01
CA ASP A 47 0.95 7.78 -26.79
C ASP A 47 1.57 6.55 -26.12
N SER A 48 2.12 5.63 -26.92
CA SER A 48 2.84 4.47 -26.41
C SER A 48 4.06 4.87 -25.55
N GLN A 49 4.84 5.86 -26.01
CA GLN A 49 6.03 6.27 -25.27
C GLN A 49 5.66 6.95 -23.94
N LYS A 50 4.63 7.81 -23.97
CA LYS A 50 4.13 8.48 -22.77
C LYS A 50 3.60 7.46 -21.75
N TYR A 51 2.78 6.52 -22.21
CA TYR A 51 2.22 5.46 -21.37
C TYR A 51 3.32 4.61 -20.69
N PHE A 52 4.30 4.13 -21.47
CA PHE A 52 5.37 3.31 -20.89
C PHE A 52 6.28 4.12 -19.96
N LYS A 53 6.46 5.41 -20.20
CA LYS A 53 7.18 6.27 -19.27
C LYS A 53 6.42 6.46 -17.96
N GLU A 54 5.11 6.70 -18.00
CA GLU A 54 4.27 6.79 -16.81
C GLU A 54 4.30 5.50 -16.00
N VAL A 55 4.26 4.33 -16.66
CA VAL A 55 4.39 3.02 -16.01
C VAL A 55 5.78 2.87 -15.37
N GLU A 56 6.85 3.26 -16.08
CA GLU A 56 8.21 3.22 -15.54
C GLU A 56 8.35 4.12 -14.31
N ASP A 57 7.88 5.37 -14.41
CA ASP A 57 7.93 6.35 -13.33
C ASP A 57 7.18 5.82 -12.09
N LYS A 58 5.98 5.24 -12.26
CA LYS A 58 5.21 4.62 -11.17
C LYS A 58 5.90 3.40 -10.55
N LEU A 59 6.47 2.52 -11.36
CA LEU A 59 7.22 1.37 -10.84
C LEU A 59 8.49 1.81 -10.09
N MET A 60 9.13 2.89 -10.51
CA MET A 60 10.26 3.46 -9.78
C MET A 60 9.83 4.08 -8.46
N GLU A 61 8.71 4.80 -8.41
CA GLU A 61 8.13 5.32 -7.16
C GLU A 61 7.89 4.19 -6.14
N GLU A 62 7.33 3.06 -6.57
CA GLU A 62 7.10 1.88 -5.70
C GLU A 62 8.38 1.24 -5.16
N THR A 63 9.53 1.59 -5.72
CA THR A 63 10.83 1.18 -5.18
C THR A 63 11.45 2.20 -4.24
N ASP A 64 10.86 3.37 -4.11
CA ASP A 64 11.32 4.42 -3.19
C ASP A 64 10.66 4.28 -1.82
N TYR A 65 11.30 3.50 -0.95
CA TYR A 65 10.80 3.24 0.40
C TYR A 65 10.89 4.46 1.33
N GLN A 66 11.67 5.47 1.01
CA GLN A 66 11.66 6.73 1.77
C GLN A 66 10.41 7.54 1.44
N LEU A 67 10.06 7.62 0.16
CA LEU A 67 8.82 8.25 -0.28
C LEU A 67 7.59 7.50 0.30
N GLU A 68 7.57 6.16 0.22
CA GLU A 68 6.50 5.35 0.81
C GLU A 68 6.35 5.60 2.31
N LEU A 69 7.47 5.71 3.05
CA LEU A 69 7.45 6.00 4.48
C LEU A 69 6.85 7.37 4.79
N GLU A 70 7.25 8.41 4.05
CA GLU A 70 6.71 9.77 4.21
C GLU A 70 5.22 9.83 3.88
N GLN A 71 4.80 9.21 2.78
CA GLN A 71 3.39 9.12 2.38
C GLN A 71 2.56 8.39 3.43
N SER A 72 3.06 7.27 3.95
CA SER A 72 2.39 6.48 4.98
C SER A 72 2.19 7.25 6.28
N GLN A 73 3.20 7.98 6.73
CA GLN A 73 3.09 8.83 7.93
C GLN A 73 2.08 9.96 7.72
N ARG A 74 2.14 10.64 6.57
CA ARG A 74 1.20 11.71 6.22
C ARG A 74 -0.24 11.21 6.15
N ALA A 75 -0.46 10.04 5.53
CA ALA A 75 -1.78 9.43 5.45
C ALA A 75 -2.31 9.04 6.83
N ALA A 76 -1.47 8.44 7.68
CA ALA A 76 -1.83 8.09 9.04
C ALA A 76 -2.24 9.32 9.87
N GLU A 77 -1.48 10.41 9.79
CA GLU A 77 -1.79 11.66 10.48
C GLU A 77 -3.09 12.29 9.96
N SER A 78 -3.24 12.38 8.63
CA SER A 78 -4.42 13.02 8.01
C SER A 78 -5.72 12.25 8.28
N CYS A 79 -5.65 10.92 8.31
CA CYS A 79 -6.83 10.06 8.50
C CYS A 79 -7.05 9.60 9.95
N ALA A 80 -6.26 10.08 10.92
CA ALA A 80 -6.33 9.68 12.33
C ALA A 80 -7.68 9.97 13.00
N HIS A 81 -8.48 10.88 12.44
CA HIS A 81 -9.81 11.24 12.95
C HIS A 81 -10.92 10.25 12.53
N ILE A 82 -10.64 9.32 11.62
CA ILE A 82 -11.63 8.36 11.12
C ILE A 82 -11.80 7.24 12.15
N GLU A 83 -12.99 7.18 12.76
CA GLU A 83 -13.30 6.22 13.80
C GLU A 83 -13.23 4.77 13.29
N GLY A 84 -12.53 3.91 14.02
CA GLY A 84 -12.34 2.49 13.66
C GLY A 84 -11.28 2.22 12.59
N LEU A 85 -10.58 3.27 12.10
CA LEU A 85 -9.44 3.13 11.20
C LEU A 85 -8.13 3.35 11.96
N HIS A 86 -7.19 2.44 11.80
CA HIS A 86 -5.88 2.47 12.44
C HIS A 86 -4.76 2.35 11.41
N PHE A 87 -3.58 2.80 11.82
CA PHE A 87 -2.35 2.73 11.06
C PHE A 87 -1.23 2.21 11.96
N PRO A 88 -0.24 1.49 11.43
CA PRO A 88 0.96 1.18 12.19
C PRO A 88 1.75 2.46 12.50
N GLU A 89 2.42 2.49 13.63
CA GLU A 89 3.46 3.49 13.88
C GLU A 89 4.68 3.15 13.03
N TYR A 90 5.21 4.14 12.32
CA TYR A 90 6.39 3.99 11.47
C TYR A 90 7.63 4.49 12.18
N TYR A 91 8.77 3.82 11.96
CA TYR A 91 10.04 4.09 12.61
C TYR A 91 11.10 4.54 11.61
N PRO A 92 11.20 5.85 11.27
CA PRO A 92 12.20 6.36 10.33
C PRO A 92 13.64 6.01 10.75
N GLU A 93 13.93 6.02 12.06
CA GLU A 93 15.25 5.71 12.61
C GLU A 93 15.63 4.22 12.49
N LEU A 94 14.65 3.35 12.15
CA LEU A 94 14.85 1.92 11.87
C LEU A 94 14.59 1.59 10.41
N SER A 95 14.42 2.60 9.58
CA SER A 95 14.11 2.49 8.15
C SER A 95 15.28 3.02 7.31
N SER A 96 15.27 2.71 6.02
CA SER A 96 16.28 3.15 5.05
C SER A 96 15.69 3.13 3.64
N GLU A 97 16.48 3.49 2.61
CA GLU A 97 16.06 3.46 1.20
C GLU A 97 15.43 2.13 0.74
N LYS A 98 15.72 1.02 1.41
CA LYS A 98 15.27 -0.33 1.02
C LYS A 98 14.58 -1.10 2.15
N VAL A 99 14.33 -0.45 3.26
CA VAL A 99 13.73 -1.07 4.45
C VAL A 99 12.75 -0.09 5.09
N ILE A 100 11.49 -0.52 5.29
CA ILE A 100 10.53 0.20 6.12
C ILE A 100 10.27 -0.63 7.37
N THR A 101 10.39 0.01 8.52
CA THR A 101 10.08 -0.59 9.82
C THR A 101 8.88 0.10 10.43
N MET A 102 7.90 -0.70 10.84
CA MET A 102 6.65 -0.22 11.42
C MET A 102 6.15 -1.22 12.49
N ASP A 103 5.10 -0.85 13.19
CA ASP A 103 4.43 -1.75 14.13
C ASP A 103 3.94 -3.02 13.44
N TRP A 104 4.08 -4.15 14.14
CA TRP A 104 3.37 -5.36 13.76
C TRP A 104 1.92 -5.24 14.19
N MET A 105 1.01 -5.14 13.22
CA MET A 105 -0.42 -5.08 13.48
C MET A 105 -1.02 -6.47 13.43
N ASP A 106 -1.78 -6.83 14.48
CA ASP A 106 -2.49 -8.10 14.53
C ASP A 106 -3.88 -7.97 13.91
N GLY A 107 -4.20 -8.86 12.99
CA GLY A 107 -5.48 -8.88 12.29
C GLY A 107 -5.51 -9.94 11.20
N LYS A 108 -6.67 -10.14 10.60
CA LYS A 108 -6.83 -10.94 9.37
C LYS A 108 -6.88 -10.03 8.16
N HIS A 109 -6.23 -10.39 7.08
CA HIS A 109 -6.41 -9.65 5.83
C HIS A 109 -7.90 -9.56 5.48
N LEU A 110 -8.32 -8.39 5.01
CA LEU A 110 -9.73 -8.13 4.67
C LEU A 110 -10.27 -9.17 3.68
N SER A 111 -9.45 -9.64 2.74
CA SER A 111 -9.80 -10.72 1.80
C SER A 111 -10.03 -12.07 2.47
N GLU A 112 -9.35 -12.34 3.59
CA GLU A 112 -9.56 -13.56 4.38
C GLU A 112 -10.75 -13.40 5.31
N PHE A 113 -10.89 -12.24 5.94
CA PHE A 113 -12.03 -11.91 6.78
C PHE A 113 -13.34 -12.04 6.02
N ALA A 114 -13.41 -11.53 4.78
CA ALA A 114 -14.59 -11.60 3.93
C ALA A 114 -15.06 -13.02 3.60
N LYS A 115 -14.21 -14.04 3.80
CA LYS A 115 -14.57 -15.46 3.63
C LYS A 115 -15.05 -16.13 4.92
N THR A 116 -14.99 -15.43 6.05
CA THR A 116 -15.47 -15.95 7.33
C THR A 116 -16.96 -15.68 7.48
N ASP A 117 -17.60 -16.40 8.41
CA ASP A 117 -18.97 -16.10 8.82
C ASP A 117 -18.95 -14.93 9.82
N PHE A 118 -19.58 -13.81 9.44
CA PHE A 118 -19.69 -12.62 10.27
C PHE A 118 -21.09 -12.00 10.18
N LYS A 119 -21.49 -11.28 11.22
CA LYS A 119 -22.79 -10.59 11.23
C LYS A 119 -22.84 -9.50 10.18
N LYS A 120 -24.00 -9.30 9.57
CA LYS A 120 -24.22 -8.20 8.60
C LYS A 120 -23.79 -6.85 9.17
N SER A 121 -24.11 -6.57 10.45
CA SER A 121 -23.71 -5.32 11.11
C SER A 121 -22.20 -5.11 11.15
N THR A 122 -21.41 -6.17 11.31
CA THR A 122 -19.94 -6.12 11.24
C THR A 122 -19.46 -5.78 9.83
N GLY A 123 -20.06 -6.39 8.81
CA GLY A 123 -19.75 -6.07 7.43
C GLY A 123 -20.11 -4.63 7.06
N ASP A 124 -21.27 -4.16 7.52
CA ASP A 124 -21.72 -2.78 7.32
C ASP A 124 -20.77 -1.77 8.01
N GLN A 125 -20.29 -2.07 9.22
CA GLN A 125 -19.32 -1.25 9.95
C GLN A 125 -17.99 -1.14 9.20
N ILE A 126 -17.41 -2.27 8.78
CA ILE A 126 -16.15 -2.30 8.04
C ILE A 126 -16.29 -1.56 6.69
N GLY A 127 -17.42 -1.77 6.01
CA GLY A 127 -17.74 -1.09 4.77
C GLY A 127 -17.86 0.43 4.95
N GLN A 128 -18.43 0.89 6.07
CA GLN A 128 -18.52 2.31 6.39
C GLN A 128 -17.15 2.94 6.63
N ILE A 129 -16.27 2.27 7.40
CA ILE A 129 -14.90 2.75 7.65
C ILE A 129 -14.13 2.89 6.33
N LEU A 130 -14.22 1.90 5.43
CA LEU A 130 -13.61 1.97 4.11
C LEU A 130 -14.17 3.12 3.28
N TRP A 131 -15.49 3.31 3.30
CA TRP A 131 -16.15 4.40 2.60
C TRP A 131 -15.66 5.76 3.11
N ASP A 132 -15.66 5.98 4.42
CA ASP A 132 -15.22 7.23 5.03
C ASP A 132 -13.75 7.52 4.70
N PHE A 133 -12.89 6.49 4.74
CA PHE A 133 -11.50 6.59 4.37
C PHE A 133 -11.28 7.05 2.92
N TYR A 134 -11.94 6.41 1.94
CA TYR A 134 -11.78 6.79 0.54
C TYR A 134 -12.46 8.12 0.22
N MET A 135 -13.63 8.39 0.78
CA MET A 135 -14.34 9.65 0.54
C MET A 135 -13.57 10.84 1.10
N TYR A 136 -12.97 10.69 2.29
CA TYR A 136 -12.12 11.74 2.85
C TYR A 136 -10.90 12.02 1.96
N GLN A 137 -10.22 11.00 1.48
CA GLN A 137 -9.10 11.15 0.58
C GLN A 137 -9.47 11.88 -0.72
N ILE A 138 -10.58 11.50 -1.34
CA ILE A 138 -11.03 12.06 -2.63
C ILE A 138 -11.52 13.51 -2.46
N HIS A 139 -12.28 13.81 -1.42
CA HIS A 139 -12.99 15.08 -1.29
C HIS A 139 -12.24 16.13 -0.49
N GLU A 140 -11.43 15.73 0.49
CA GLU A 140 -10.76 16.62 1.40
C GLU A 140 -9.24 16.69 1.17
N LEU A 141 -8.58 15.53 0.99
CA LEU A 141 -7.14 15.51 0.78
C LEU A 141 -6.75 15.80 -0.67
N GLY A 142 -7.59 15.41 -1.65
CA GLY A 142 -7.26 15.50 -3.07
C GLY A 142 -6.18 14.51 -3.52
N GLU A 143 -5.81 13.59 -2.64
CA GLU A 143 -4.87 12.48 -2.87
C GLU A 143 -5.57 11.18 -2.46
N VAL A 144 -5.44 10.12 -3.24
CA VAL A 144 -6.12 8.86 -2.95
C VAL A 144 -5.16 7.69 -3.04
N HIS A 145 -5.29 6.78 -2.09
CA HIS A 145 -4.60 5.48 -2.15
C HIS A 145 -5.04 4.72 -3.41
N ALA A 146 -4.14 4.64 -4.38
CA ALA A 146 -4.44 4.14 -5.73
C ALA A 146 -4.51 2.61 -5.84
N ASP A 147 -4.09 1.87 -4.81
CA ASP A 147 -4.19 0.40 -4.75
C ASP A 147 -5.22 -0.06 -3.69
N PRO A 148 -6.52 -0.07 -3.99
CA PRO A 148 -7.58 -0.49 -3.07
C PRO A 148 -7.63 -2.02 -2.88
N HIS A 149 -6.49 -2.71 -2.95
CA HIS A 149 -6.43 -4.14 -2.79
C HIS A 149 -6.77 -4.55 -1.34
N PRO A 150 -7.67 -5.53 -1.12
CA PRO A 150 -8.08 -5.93 0.23
C PRO A 150 -6.94 -6.57 1.05
N GLY A 151 -5.80 -6.88 0.46
CA GLY A 151 -4.57 -7.29 1.13
C GLY A 151 -3.86 -6.16 1.86
N ASN A 152 -4.17 -4.90 1.53
CA ASN A 152 -3.59 -3.70 2.16
C ASN A 152 -4.32 -3.30 3.45
N PHE A 153 -5.33 -4.08 3.84
CA PHE A 153 -6.12 -3.87 5.05
C PHE A 153 -6.17 -5.11 5.92
N LEU A 154 -6.07 -4.91 7.24
CA LEU A 154 -6.34 -5.94 8.23
C LEU A 154 -7.63 -5.60 8.98
N VAL A 155 -8.37 -6.64 9.37
CA VAL A 155 -9.50 -6.53 10.29
C VAL A 155 -9.05 -7.06 11.64
N THR A 156 -9.13 -6.22 12.65
CA THR A 156 -8.78 -6.58 14.03
C THR A 156 -9.83 -7.49 14.66
N LYS A 157 -9.53 -8.05 15.84
CA LYS A 157 -10.50 -8.84 16.64
C LYS A 157 -11.70 -8.00 17.10
N ASP A 158 -11.55 -6.69 17.20
CA ASP A 158 -12.59 -5.75 17.62
C ASP A 158 -13.38 -5.19 16.40
N HIS A 159 -13.16 -5.76 15.20
CA HIS A 159 -13.79 -5.40 13.93
C HIS A 159 -13.48 -3.98 13.44
N GLU A 160 -12.29 -3.53 13.75
CA GLU A 160 -11.73 -2.27 13.24
C GLU A 160 -10.78 -2.55 12.08
N LEU A 161 -10.51 -1.55 11.26
CA LEU A 161 -9.61 -1.64 10.12
C LEU A 161 -8.22 -1.11 10.45
N VAL A 162 -7.21 -1.78 9.91
CA VAL A 162 -5.83 -1.27 9.87
C VAL A 162 -5.40 -1.18 8.41
N ALA A 163 -4.99 -0.02 7.97
CA ALA A 163 -4.37 0.16 6.66
C ALA A 163 -2.84 0.02 6.82
N ILE A 164 -2.22 -0.86 6.02
CA ILE A 164 -0.83 -1.31 6.22
C ILE A 164 0.12 -1.04 5.05
N ASP A 165 -0.36 -0.60 3.91
CA ASP A 165 0.47 -0.30 2.73
C ASP A 165 -0.03 0.97 2.03
N PHE A 166 0.88 1.92 1.76
CA PHE A 166 0.61 3.22 1.16
C PHE A 166 1.60 3.58 0.03
N GLY A 167 2.21 2.59 -0.58
CA GLY A 167 3.18 2.79 -1.66
C GLY A 167 2.62 3.41 -2.95
N CYS A 168 1.30 3.68 -3.02
CA CYS A 168 0.60 4.19 -4.19
C CYS A 168 -0.38 5.31 -3.80
N ILE A 169 0.11 6.48 -3.43
CA ILE A 169 -0.71 7.69 -3.21
C ILE A 169 -0.46 8.71 -4.31
#